data_d640915cc560c54ba364f352708a29de
#
_entry.id   d640915cc560c54ba364f352708a29de
#
_cell.length_a   1.000
_cell.length_b   1.000
_cell.length_c   1.000
_cell.angle_alpha   90.00
_cell.angle_beta   90.00
_cell.angle_gamma   90.00
#
_symmetry.space_group_name_H-M   'P 1'
#
loop_
_entity.id
_entity.type
_entity.pdbx_description
1 polymer ?
#
loop_
_entity_poly.entity_id
_entity_poly.type
_entity_poly.pdbx_seq_one_letter_code
_entity_poly.pdbx_strand_id
1 'polypeptide(L)'
;MNEEYDAIVLGTGLKECIISGLLSVDKKKVLHIDRNNYYGGESASLSLTQLYERFRAGQQPPASLGASRDYNVDMVPKFMMANGKLVRVLLHTDVVKYLEFKAVDGSYVLQKGKIHKVPANDSEALRSGLMGLFEKRRARSFFLYVQDYEEADPKTHKGLDLRRMTMADLYKHFDLTEDTQDFIGHALGLHRDDAYLTQPALATVLKVKLYHESLFRGGRGGVLKVKLYHESLFRYEGLNSPYLYPRYGLGELPQAFARLSAVYGGTYMLNQPGVEVMYENGVAVGIKNGADTARSKLVVGDPSYFAGRVRVVGKVVRAIAIMNHPIPNTDNAHSVQIILPQKQTGRKSDMYVFCCSYAHNVASKDKWLAFVSTTMETSNPEAELSAGMALLGPVEEKFIEVRDICEPLEDGSKDKAYISTGYDATTHFETTVEDVLDMYRRITGRDLDLTAKDPAQVEA
;
A
#
# COMPACT_ATOMS: atom_id res chain seq x y z
N MET A 1 -6.51 4.98 34.06
CA MET A 1 -6.91 5.71 32.83
C MET A 1 -7.65 7.03 33.05
N ASN A 2 -7.68 7.61 34.23
CA ASN A 2 -8.49 8.82 34.51
C ASN A 2 -7.85 10.14 33.99
N GLU A 3 -7.30 10.13 32.79
CA GLU A 3 -6.67 11.29 32.16
C GLU A 3 -7.43 11.73 30.92
N GLU A 4 -7.26 13.01 30.59
CA GLU A 4 -7.82 13.60 29.38
C GLU A 4 -6.77 13.62 28.26
N TYR A 5 -7.18 13.20 27.06
CA TYR A 5 -6.31 13.10 25.88
C TYR A 5 -6.83 13.98 24.74
N ASP A 6 -5.93 14.42 23.86
CA ASP A 6 -6.36 15.09 22.64
C ASP A 6 -6.96 14.08 21.65
N ALA A 7 -6.39 12.88 21.58
CA ALA A 7 -6.87 11.79 20.72
C ALA A 7 -6.70 10.43 21.41
N ILE A 8 -7.67 9.55 21.19
CA ILE A 8 -7.55 8.12 21.49
C ILE A 8 -7.57 7.37 20.17
N VAL A 9 -6.60 6.45 19.99
CA VAL A 9 -6.47 5.63 18.78
C VAL A 9 -6.70 4.17 19.13
N LEU A 10 -7.57 3.49 18.39
CA LEU A 10 -8.00 2.10 18.62
C LEU A 10 -7.56 1.19 17.48
N GLY A 11 -6.82 0.14 17.84
CA GLY A 11 -6.19 -0.77 16.89
C GLY A 11 -4.79 -0.33 16.47
N THR A 12 -3.85 -1.27 16.38
CA THR A 12 -2.47 -1.01 15.97
C THR A 12 -2.20 -1.36 14.51
N GLY A 13 -3.22 -1.26 13.66
CA GLY A 13 -3.07 -1.33 12.21
C GLY A 13 -2.14 -0.22 11.71
N LEU A 14 -1.60 -0.40 10.50
CA LEU A 14 -0.64 0.57 9.96
C LEU A 14 -1.23 1.98 9.86
N LYS A 15 -2.47 2.12 9.41
CA LYS A 15 -3.14 3.42 9.28
C LYS A 15 -3.25 4.14 10.62
N GLU A 16 -3.69 3.42 11.65
CA GLU A 16 -3.86 3.90 13.02
C GLU A 16 -2.51 4.31 13.62
N CYS A 17 -1.48 3.50 13.43
CA CYS A 17 -0.13 3.80 13.92
C CYS A 17 0.47 5.04 13.23
N ILE A 18 0.25 5.21 11.92
CA ILE A 18 0.69 6.43 11.21
C ILE A 18 -0.02 7.67 11.79
N ILE A 19 -1.36 7.64 11.92
CA ILE A 19 -2.12 8.77 12.49
C ILE A 19 -1.66 9.08 13.91
N SER A 20 -1.50 8.06 14.76
CA SER A 20 -0.98 8.22 16.13
C SER A 20 0.39 8.89 16.14
N GLY A 21 1.31 8.43 15.27
CA GLY A 21 2.64 9.04 15.13
C GLY A 21 2.59 10.50 14.69
N LEU A 22 1.80 10.82 13.67
CA LEU A 22 1.63 12.18 13.16
C LEU A 22 1.04 13.13 14.22
N LEU A 23 -0.02 12.69 14.91
CA LEU A 23 -0.62 13.48 15.98
C LEU A 23 0.34 13.72 17.17
N SER A 24 1.15 12.71 17.49
CA SER A 24 2.18 12.84 18.53
C SER A 24 3.28 13.84 18.14
N VAL A 25 3.75 13.79 16.88
CA VAL A 25 4.69 14.80 16.33
C VAL A 25 4.08 16.21 16.37
N ASP A 26 2.78 16.35 16.14
CA ASP A 26 2.01 17.59 16.32
C ASP A 26 1.77 17.97 17.79
N LYS A 27 2.48 17.30 18.74
CA LYS A 27 2.40 17.55 20.19
C LYS A 27 1.00 17.34 20.78
N LYS A 28 0.19 16.46 20.17
CA LYS A 28 -1.08 16.03 20.76
C LYS A 28 -0.82 14.95 21.79
N LYS A 29 -1.55 14.99 22.91
CA LYS A 29 -1.53 13.92 23.91
C LYS A 29 -2.35 12.75 23.38
N VAL A 30 -1.68 11.67 22.98
CA VAL A 30 -2.29 10.49 22.32
C VAL A 30 -2.26 9.29 23.26
N LEU A 31 -3.41 8.63 23.42
CA LEU A 31 -3.53 7.30 23.98
C LEU A 31 -3.84 6.32 22.86
N HIS A 32 -3.02 5.29 22.68
CA HIS A 32 -3.21 4.27 21.64
C HIS A 32 -3.43 2.90 22.27
N ILE A 33 -4.53 2.27 21.95
CA ILE A 33 -4.98 1.01 22.59
C ILE A 33 -5.24 -0.05 21.53
N ASP A 34 -4.81 -1.29 21.80
CA ASP A 34 -5.19 -2.45 21.00
C ASP A 34 -5.71 -3.59 21.90
N ARG A 35 -6.73 -4.29 21.42
CA ARG A 35 -7.27 -5.52 22.05
C ARG A 35 -6.29 -6.68 22.00
N ASN A 36 -5.41 -6.70 20.98
CA ASN A 36 -4.39 -7.72 20.79
C ASN A 36 -3.14 -7.42 21.62
N ASN A 37 -2.33 -8.45 21.84
CA ASN A 37 -1.00 -8.33 22.46
C ASN A 37 0.14 -8.16 21.43
N TYR A 38 -0.20 -7.91 20.16
CA TYR A 38 0.74 -7.72 19.05
C TYR A 38 0.33 -6.52 18.20
N TYR A 39 1.28 -5.97 17.43
CA TYR A 39 1.06 -4.87 16.51
C TYR A 39 0.59 -5.33 15.14
N GLY A 40 -0.10 -4.45 14.42
CA GLY A 40 -0.46 -4.63 13.01
C GLY A 40 -1.93 -4.93 12.76
N GLY A 41 -2.66 -5.44 13.75
CA GLY A 41 -4.09 -5.74 13.59
C GLY A 41 -4.36 -6.62 12.36
N GLU A 42 -5.18 -6.15 11.43
CA GLU A 42 -5.46 -6.83 10.16
C GLU A 42 -4.24 -6.94 9.22
N SER A 43 -3.29 -6.00 9.32
CA SER A 43 -2.07 -5.96 8.51
C SER A 43 -0.86 -6.59 9.23
N ALA A 44 -1.09 -7.36 10.29
CA ALA A 44 -0.02 -8.02 11.04
C ALA A 44 0.80 -8.97 10.15
N SER A 45 2.09 -9.10 10.49
CA SER A 45 2.95 -10.15 9.95
C SER A 45 2.90 -11.36 10.88
N LEU A 46 2.63 -12.54 10.33
CA LEU A 46 2.49 -13.79 11.09
C LEU A 46 3.72 -14.70 10.85
N SER A 47 4.18 -15.35 11.91
CA SER A 47 5.07 -16.50 11.75
C SER A 47 4.33 -17.69 11.11
N LEU A 48 5.09 -18.68 10.61
CA LEU A 48 4.47 -19.83 9.97
C LEU A 48 3.54 -20.61 10.94
N THR A 49 3.91 -20.74 12.21
CA THR A 49 3.06 -21.37 13.23
C THR A 49 1.76 -20.59 13.44
N GLN A 50 1.83 -19.26 13.55
CA GLN A 50 0.64 -18.41 13.68
C GLN A 50 -0.25 -18.46 12.44
N LEU A 51 0.34 -18.58 11.23
CA LEU A 51 -0.41 -18.76 10.00
C LEU A 51 -1.21 -20.08 10.03
N TYR A 52 -0.56 -21.19 10.43
CA TYR A 52 -1.24 -22.49 10.57
C TYR A 52 -2.33 -22.45 11.65
N GLU A 53 -2.05 -21.86 12.79
CA GLU A 53 -3.05 -21.70 13.85
C GLU A 53 -4.30 -20.95 13.37
N ARG A 54 -4.10 -19.90 12.57
CA ARG A 54 -5.19 -19.08 12.01
C ARG A 54 -6.04 -19.83 10.97
N PHE A 55 -5.39 -20.57 10.05
CA PHE A 55 -6.07 -21.17 8.90
C PHE A 55 -6.32 -22.68 9.03
N ARG A 56 -5.58 -23.36 9.88
CA ARG A 56 -5.60 -24.81 10.07
C ARG A 56 -5.40 -25.16 11.55
N ALA A 57 -6.26 -24.61 12.40
CA ALA A 57 -6.17 -24.79 13.87
C ALA A 57 -5.88 -26.24 14.26
N GLY A 58 -4.89 -26.45 15.13
CA GLY A 58 -4.44 -27.76 15.60
C GLY A 58 -3.47 -28.51 14.66
N GLN A 59 -3.15 -27.97 13.49
CA GLN A 59 -2.12 -28.54 12.60
C GLN A 59 -0.78 -27.83 12.80
N GLN A 60 0.32 -28.60 12.70
CA GLN A 60 1.65 -28.05 12.71
C GLN A 60 2.18 -27.90 11.27
N PRO A 61 2.99 -26.86 11.00
CA PRO A 61 3.63 -26.72 9.70
C PRO A 61 4.51 -27.92 9.38
N PRO A 62 4.51 -28.43 8.12
CA PRO A 62 5.45 -29.45 7.68
C PRO A 62 6.90 -28.99 7.83
N ALA A 63 7.78 -29.89 8.24
CA ALA A 63 9.22 -29.59 8.39
C ALA A 63 9.90 -29.16 7.08
N SER A 64 9.36 -29.55 5.92
CA SER A 64 9.82 -29.15 4.58
C SER A 64 9.74 -27.65 4.32
N LEU A 65 8.90 -26.93 5.07
CA LEU A 65 8.78 -25.46 4.94
C LEU A 65 9.88 -24.70 5.69
N GLY A 66 10.66 -25.38 6.55
CA GLY A 66 11.72 -24.75 7.34
C GLY A 66 11.24 -24.23 8.70
N ALA A 67 12.01 -23.35 9.32
CA ALA A 67 11.74 -22.87 10.67
C ALA A 67 10.66 -21.77 10.68
N SER A 68 9.69 -21.89 11.58
CA SER A 68 8.58 -20.92 11.71
C SER A 68 9.05 -19.48 11.93
N ARG A 69 10.14 -19.29 12.68
CA ARG A 69 10.72 -17.98 12.98
C ARG A 69 11.29 -17.24 11.78
N ASP A 70 11.55 -17.95 10.67
CA ASP A 70 12.10 -17.36 9.45
C ASP A 70 11.00 -16.72 8.58
N TYR A 71 9.73 -16.87 9.00
CA TYR A 71 8.58 -16.35 8.26
C TYR A 71 8.02 -15.09 8.89
N ASN A 72 7.78 -14.10 8.03
CA ASN A 72 7.03 -12.88 8.30
C ASN A 72 5.96 -12.76 7.21
N VAL A 73 4.82 -13.45 7.40
CA VAL A 73 3.74 -13.53 6.42
C VAL A 73 2.82 -12.34 6.62
N ASP A 74 2.95 -11.32 5.79
CA ASP A 74 2.12 -10.13 5.86
C ASP A 74 0.69 -10.43 5.42
N MET A 75 -0.29 -10.20 6.28
CA MET A 75 -1.69 -10.48 5.98
C MET A 75 -2.27 -9.49 4.95
N VAL A 76 -1.66 -8.32 4.78
CA VAL A 76 -2.00 -7.32 3.77
C VAL A 76 -0.72 -6.85 3.08
N PRO A 77 -0.11 -7.69 2.21
CA PRO A 77 1.15 -7.36 1.56
C PRO A 77 0.96 -6.24 0.54
N LYS A 78 1.77 -5.18 0.65
CA LYS A 78 1.75 -4.03 -0.26
C LYS A 78 3.17 -3.49 -0.46
N PHE A 79 3.52 -3.18 -1.71
CA PHE A 79 4.76 -2.50 -2.05
C PHE A 79 4.63 -0.98 -1.89
N MET A 80 5.72 -0.30 -1.60
CA MET A 80 5.80 1.16 -1.51
C MET A 80 6.43 1.71 -2.77
N MET A 81 5.84 2.70 -3.40
CA MET A 81 6.51 3.46 -4.46
C MET A 81 7.67 4.27 -3.87
N ALA A 82 8.85 4.20 -4.50
CA ALA A 82 10.08 4.82 -3.99
C ALA A 82 9.99 6.35 -3.83
N ASN A 83 9.17 7.02 -4.63
CA ASN A 83 8.83 8.45 -4.48
C ASN A 83 7.37 8.66 -4.05
N GLY A 84 6.69 7.61 -3.55
CA GLY A 84 5.29 7.65 -3.16
C GLY A 84 5.02 8.41 -1.87
N LYS A 85 3.74 8.69 -1.62
CA LYS A 85 3.30 9.44 -0.44
C LYS A 85 3.71 8.77 0.87
N LEU A 86 3.67 7.41 0.95
CA LEU A 86 4.08 6.71 2.17
C LEU A 86 5.56 6.93 2.47
N VAL A 87 6.44 6.82 1.48
CA VAL A 87 7.88 7.07 1.66
C VAL A 87 8.11 8.51 2.11
N ARG A 88 7.38 9.48 1.56
CA ARG A 88 7.46 10.88 2.02
C ARG A 88 6.98 11.05 3.46
N VAL A 89 5.94 10.33 3.90
CA VAL A 89 5.52 10.31 5.32
C VAL A 89 6.63 9.73 6.21
N LEU A 90 7.26 8.62 5.81
CA LEU A 90 8.36 8.01 6.56
C LEU A 90 9.55 8.99 6.71
N LEU A 91 9.87 9.75 5.66
CA LEU A 91 10.92 10.78 5.68
C LEU A 91 10.53 11.98 6.55
N HIS A 92 9.30 12.49 6.38
CA HIS A 92 8.79 13.63 7.15
C HIS A 92 8.81 13.36 8.65
N THR A 93 8.52 12.12 9.06
CA THR A 93 8.47 11.68 10.46
C THR A 93 9.80 11.12 10.97
N ASP A 94 10.82 11.00 10.12
CA ASP A 94 12.11 10.38 10.44
C ASP A 94 11.99 8.89 10.89
N VAL A 95 10.86 8.25 10.62
CA VAL A 95 10.63 6.83 10.95
C VAL A 95 11.52 5.92 10.10
N VAL A 96 11.94 6.38 8.94
CA VAL A 96 12.82 5.64 8.02
C VAL A 96 14.11 5.14 8.70
N LYS A 97 14.59 5.82 9.72
CA LYS A 97 15.80 5.42 10.49
C LYS A 97 15.66 4.13 11.29
N TYR A 98 14.44 3.67 11.51
CA TYR A 98 14.14 2.41 12.22
C TYR A 98 13.93 1.23 11.28
N LEU A 99 14.01 1.42 9.96
CA LEU A 99 13.57 0.49 8.95
C LEU A 99 14.69 0.22 7.94
N GLU A 100 14.72 -1.00 7.44
CA GLU A 100 15.57 -1.39 6.30
C GLU A 100 14.70 -1.78 5.11
N PHE A 101 15.04 -1.28 3.93
CA PHE A 101 14.29 -1.54 2.70
C PHE A 101 15.14 -2.24 1.65
N LYS A 102 14.49 -3.03 0.82
CA LYS A 102 15.07 -3.60 -0.39
C LYS A 102 14.22 -3.23 -1.60
N ALA A 103 14.90 -2.94 -2.73
CA ALA A 103 14.22 -2.73 -4.00
C ALA A 103 13.52 -4.01 -4.47
N VAL A 104 12.35 -3.87 -5.08
CA VAL A 104 11.60 -4.96 -5.70
C VAL A 104 12.21 -5.23 -7.07
N ASP A 105 12.46 -6.50 -7.41
CA ASP A 105 13.22 -6.90 -8.60
C ASP A 105 12.45 -6.66 -9.91
N GLY A 106 11.12 -6.68 -9.88
CA GLY A 106 10.34 -6.44 -11.10
C GLY A 106 8.87 -6.13 -10.89
N SER A 107 8.34 -5.34 -11.82
CA SER A 107 6.90 -5.13 -11.99
C SER A 107 6.49 -5.71 -13.34
N TYR A 108 5.37 -6.42 -13.38
CA TYR A 108 4.87 -7.14 -14.55
C TYR A 108 3.39 -6.85 -14.78
N VAL A 109 2.94 -7.02 -16.01
CA VAL A 109 1.53 -6.92 -16.39
C VAL A 109 1.14 -8.11 -17.25
N LEU A 110 -0.06 -8.65 -17.04
CA LEU A 110 -0.63 -9.66 -17.90
C LEU A 110 -1.22 -8.97 -19.15
N GLN A 111 -0.82 -9.43 -20.34
CA GLN A 111 -1.37 -8.98 -21.62
C GLN A 111 -1.40 -10.16 -22.59
N LYS A 112 -2.56 -10.43 -23.20
CA LYS A 112 -2.76 -11.52 -24.18
C LYS A 112 -2.27 -12.88 -23.67
N GLY A 113 -2.56 -13.19 -22.41
CA GLY A 113 -2.24 -14.47 -21.78
C GLY A 113 -0.76 -14.65 -21.38
N LYS A 114 0.07 -13.61 -21.51
CA LYS A 114 1.50 -13.64 -21.11
C LYS A 114 1.80 -12.51 -20.15
N ILE A 115 2.69 -12.75 -19.20
CA ILE A 115 3.24 -11.69 -18.36
C ILE A 115 4.38 -10.99 -19.09
N HIS A 116 4.38 -9.67 -19.04
CA HIS A 116 5.41 -8.82 -19.61
C HIS A 116 6.01 -7.95 -18.51
N LYS A 117 7.33 -7.84 -18.48
CA LYS A 117 8.00 -6.92 -17.57
C LYS A 117 7.63 -5.49 -17.94
N VAL A 118 7.25 -4.68 -16.97
CA VAL A 118 7.13 -3.24 -17.12
C VAL A 118 8.55 -2.68 -17.25
N PRO A 119 8.87 -2.00 -18.36
CA PRO A 119 10.23 -1.52 -18.58
C PRO A 119 10.69 -0.54 -17.50
N ALA A 120 11.88 -0.76 -16.96
CA ALA A 120 12.50 0.10 -15.96
C ALA A 120 13.47 1.14 -16.56
N ASN A 121 13.79 1.01 -17.85
CA ASN A 121 14.68 1.92 -18.57
C ASN A 121 14.41 1.88 -20.07
N ASP A 122 15.01 2.84 -20.80
CA ASP A 122 14.83 2.99 -22.26
C ASP A 122 15.24 1.73 -23.04
N SER A 123 16.30 1.05 -22.62
CA SER A 123 16.78 -0.17 -23.30
C SER A 123 15.78 -1.32 -23.15
N GLU A 124 15.17 -1.46 -21.98
CA GLU A 124 14.08 -2.43 -21.76
C GLU A 124 12.81 -2.04 -22.54
N ALA A 125 12.47 -0.74 -22.58
CA ALA A 125 11.31 -0.25 -23.34
C ALA A 125 11.45 -0.55 -24.85
N LEU A 126 12.64 -0.38 -25.40
CA LEU A 126 12.93 -0.71 -26.80
C LEU A 126 12.78 -2.21 -27.09
N ARG A 127 13.22 -3.08 -26.17
CA ARG A 127 13.17 -4.54 -26.32
C ARG A 127 11.85 -5.16 -25.90
N SER A 128 11.03 -4.44 -25.15
CA SER A 128 9.76 -4.95 -24.63
C SER A 128 8.79 -5.40 -25.73
N GLY A 129 8.15 -6.54 -25.52
CA GLY A 129 7.10 -7.06 -26.37
C GLY A 129 5.70 -6.47 -26.13
N LEU A 130 5.55 -5.54 -25.19
CA LEU A 130 4.27 -4.92 -24.83
C LEU A 130 3.62 -4.15 -25.98
N MET A 131 4.41 -3.56 -26.84
CA MET A 131 3.94 -2.67 -27.91
C MET A 131 4.70 -2.91 -29.21
N GLY A 132 4.01 -2.77 -30.34
CA GLY A 132 4.63 -2.72 -31.67
C GLY A 132 5.40 -1.42 -31.91
N LEU A 133 6.21 -1.37 -32.97
CA LEU A 133 7.14 -0.25 -33.23
C LEU A 133 6.44 1.12 -33.32
N PHE A 134 5.33 1.21 -34.06
CA PHE A 134 4.57 2.46 -34.21
C PHE A 134 3.92 2.88 -32.90
N GLU A 135 3.40 1.91 -32.15
CA GLU A 135 2.81 2.18 -30.84
C GLU A 135 3.83 2.66 -29.82
N LYS A 136 5.04 2.11 -29.81
CA LYS A 136 6.14 2.61 -28.99
C LYS A 136 6.45 4.10 -29.26
N ARG A 137 6.35 4.54 -30.54
CA ARG A 137 6.56 5.95 -30.88
C ARG A 137 5.45 6.84 -30.31
N ARG A 138 4.18 6.41 -30.40
CA ARG A 138 3.02 7.14 -29.84
C ARG A 138 3.11 7.19 -28.30
N ALA A 139 3.33 6.05 -27.69
CA ALA A 139 3.51 5.94 -26.24
C ALA A 139 4.68 6.81 -25.74
N ARG A 140 5.80 6.86 -26.45
CA ARG A 140 6.92 7.75 -26.12
C ARG A 140 6.50 9.22 -26.13
N SER A 141 5.70 9.67 -27.09
CA SER A 141 5.20 11.05 -27.12
C SER A 141 4.32 11.35 -25.90
N PHE A 142 3.47 10.40 -25.50
CA PHE A 142 2.66 10.51 -24.29
C PHE A 142 3.54 10.58 -23.03
N PHE A 143 4.51 9.68 -22.87
CA PHE A 143 5.38 9.67 -21.70
C PHE A 143 6.25 10.93 -21.58
N LEU A 144 6.76 11.47 -22.69
CA LEU A 144 7.45 12.76 -22.68
C LEU A 144 6.53 13.90 -22.25
N TYR A 145 5.28 13.91 -22.72
CA TYR A 145 4.29 14.89 -22.26
C TYR A 145 4.05 14.78 -20.75
N VAL A 146 3.83 13.56 -20.23
CA VAL A 146 3.62 13.30 -18.79
C VAL A 146 4.84 13.75 -17.98
N GLN A 147 6.05 13.44 -18.45
CA GLN A 147 7.29 13.78 -17.77
C GLN A 147 7.48 15.32 -17.67
N ASP A 148 7.20 16.03 -18.77
CA ASP A 148 7.36 17.48 -18.85
C ASP A 148 6.25 18.26 -18.15
N TYR A 149 5.07 17.64 -17.92
CA TYR A 149 3.91 18.33 -17.38
C TYR A 149 4.14 18.81 -15.95
N GLU A 150 4.00 20.12 -15.72
CA GLU A 150 4.03 20.77 -14.41
C GLU A 150 2.73 21.55 -14.20
N GLU A 151 1.98 21.22 -13.15
CA GLU A 151 0.65 21.79 -12.88
C GLU A 151 0.69 23.30 -12.71
N ALA A 152 1.77 23.84 -12.14
CA ALA A 152 1.97 25.27 -11.91
C ALA A 152 2.50 26.03 -13.14
N ASP A 153 2.99 25.34 -14.19
CA ASP A 153 3.53 25.98 -15.41
C ASP A 153 2.67 25.68 -16.64
N PRO A 154 1.77 26.61 -17.05
CA PRO A 154 0.90 26.44 -18.22
C PRO A 154 1.64 26.19 -19.54
N LYS A 155 2.94 26.54 -19.66
CA LYS A 155 3.73 26.29 -20.87
C LYS A 155 3.94 24.80 -21.12
N THR A 156 3.94 24.00 -20.05
CA THR A 156 4.10 22.54 -20.11
C THR A 156 2.83 21.83 -20.54
N HIS A 157 1.68 22.48 -20.45
CA HIS A 157 0.37 21.88 -20.75
C HIS A 157 0.14 21.66 -22.25
N LYS A 158 0.92 22.29 -23.12
CA LYS A 158 0.83 22.16 -24.60
C LYS A 158 -0.59 22.38 -25.16
N GLY A 159 -1.36 23.27 -24.51
CA GLY A 159 -2.73 23.60 -24.90
C GLY A 159 -3.80 22.60 -24.42
N LEU A 160 -3.45 21.60 -23.62
CA LEU A 160 -4.39 20.62 -23.07
C LEU A 160 -4.84 21.03 -21.67
N ASP A 161 -6.16 20.99 -21.42
CA ASP A 161 -6.74 21.22 -20.09
C ASP A 161 -7.07 19.86 -19.42
N LEU A 162 -6.11 19.30 -18.69
CA LEU A 162 -6.26 18.00 -18.04
C LEU A 162 -7.31 17.98 -16.91
N ARG A 163 -7.79 19.13 -16.45
CA ARG A 163 -8.84 19.23 -15.45
C ARG A 163 -10.24 19.06 -16.04
N ARG A 164 -10.37 19.29 -17.36
CA ARG A 164 -11.65 19.21 -18.07
C ARG A 164 -11.73 18.05 -19.03
N MET A 165 -10.65 17.74 -19.75
CA MET A 165 -10.63 16.59 -20.66
C MET A 165 -10.59 15.28 -19.90
N THR A 166 -11.27 14.26 -20.43
CA THR A 166 -11.23 12.91 -19.85
C THR A 166 -9.92 12.19 -20.18
N MET A 167 -9.61 11.14 -19.41
CA MET A 167 -8.43 10.33 -19.72
C MET A 167 -8.56 9.61 -21.07
N ALA A 168 -9.77 9.21 -21.45
CA ALA A 168 -10.05 8.65 -22.78
C ALA A 168 -9.75 9.66 -23.91
N ASP A 169 -10.13 10.94 -23.73
CA ASP A 169 -9.82 11.98 -24.71
C ASP A 169 -8.30 12.22 -24.83
N LEU A 170 -7.58 12.18 -23.70
CA LEU A 170 -6.13 12.31 -23.70
C LEU A 170 -5.46 11.14 -24.43
N TYR A 171 -5.90 9.91 -24.19
CA TYR A 171 -5.40 8.74 -24.92
C TYR A 171 -5.68 8.83 -26.43
N LYS A 172 -6.87 9.29 -26.81
CA LYS A 172 -7.23 9.55 -28.22
C LYS A 172 -6.35 10.64 -28.83
N HIS A 173 -6.02 11.70 -28.10
CA HIS A 173 -5.13 12.76 -28.56
C HIS A 173 -3.73 12.24 -28.95
N PHE A 174 -3.22 11.22 -28.21
CA PHE A 174 -1.94 10.57 -28.51
C PHE A 174 -2.07 9.36 -29.43
N ASP A 175 -3.28 9.04 -29.94
CA ASP A 175 -3.58 7.89 -30.80
C ASP A 175 -3.11 6.55 -30.20
N LEU A 176 -3.35 6.34 -28.89
CA LEU A 176 -2.94 5.14 -28.17
C LEU A 176 -3.97 4.02 -28.34
N THR A 177 -3.47 2.81 -28.61
CA THR A 177 -4.32 1.60 -28.69
C THR A 177 -4.86 1.19 -27.32
N GLU A 178 -5.96 0.42 -27.29
CA GLU A 178 -6.56 -0.07 -26.03
C GLU A 178 -5.56 -0.85 -25.17
N ASP A 179 -4.76 -1.75 -25.76
CA ASP A 179 -3.72 -2.48 -25.03
C ASP A 179 -2.72 -1.54 -24.32
N THR A 180 -2.38 -0.42 -24.95
CA THR A 180 -1.49 0.60 -24.38
C THR A 180 -2.19 1.41 -23.31
N GLN A 181 -3.47 1.73 -23.50
CA GLN A 181 -4.30 2.42 -22.50
C GLN A 181 -4.43 1.56 -21.24
N ASP A 182 -4.75 0.28 -21.38
CA ASP A 182 -4.82 -0.68 -20.28
C ASP A 182 -3.47 -0.76 -19.53
N PHE A 183 -2.36 -0.88 -20.28
CA PHE A 183 -1.02 -0.88 -19.67
C PHE A 183 -0.75 0.40 -18.87
N ILE A 184 -1.01 1.57 -19.43
CA ILE A 184 -0.78 2.85 -18.78
C ILE A 184 -1.69 3.01 -17.56
N GLY A 185 -2.98 2.71 -17.69
CA GLY A 185 -3.96 2.90 -16.64
C GLY A 185 -3.76 1.98 -15.45
N HIS A 186 -3.56 0.69 -15.70
CA HIS A 186 -3.51 -0.32 -14.63
C HIS A 186 -2.09 -0.55 -14.10
N ALA A 187 -1.08 -0.65 -14.98
CA ALA A 187 0.28 -0.96 -14.53
C ALA A 187 1.08 0.26 -14.06
N LEU A 188 0.80 1.45 -14.57
CA LEU A 188 1.51 2.68 -14.23
C LEU A 188 0.65 3.64 -13.40
N GLY A 189 -0.60 3.88 -13.82
CA GLY A 189 -1.58 4.72 -13.12
C GLY A 189 -2.20 4.03 -11.91
N LEU A 190 -2.03 2.72 -11.77
CA LEU A 190 -2.50 1.90 -10.65
C LEU A 190 -4.01 2.05 -10.39
N HIS A 191 -4.79 2.17 -11.45
CA HIS A 191 -6.24 2.13 -11.37
C HIS A 191 -6.72 0.68 -11.21
N ARG A 192 -7.82 0.48 -10.48
CA ARG A 192 -8.36 -0.83 -10.14
C ARG A 192 -9.41 -1.33 -11.13
N ASP A 193 -9.89 -0.43 -11.98
CA ASP A 193 -10.93 -0.62 -12.98
C ASP A 193 -10.85 0.51 -14.03
N ASP A 194 -11.73 0.46 -15.04
CA ASP A 194 -11.76 1.42 -16.14
C ASP A 194 -12.52 2.72 -15.85
N ALA A 195 -13.03 2.94 -14.64
CA ALA A 195 -13.79 4.15 -14.30
C ALA A 195 -12.98 5.44 -14.52
N TYR A 196 -11.64 5.36 -14.39
CA TYR A 196 -10.73 6.49 -14.61
C TYR A 196 -10.77 7.05 -16.03
N LEU A 197 -11.17 6.25 -17.04
CA LEU A 197 -11.24 6.69 -18.43
C LEU A 197 -12.20 7.86 -18.64
N THR A 198 -13.27 7.94 -17.86
CA THR A 198 -14.29 8.99 -17.91
C THR A 198 -14.04 10.14 -16.94
N GLN A 199 -12.98 10.04 -16.13
CA GLN A 199 -12.59 11.05 -15.16
C GLN A 199 -11.60 12.05 -15.77
N PRO A 200 -11.42 13.25 -15.16
CA PRO A 200 -10.41 14.21 -15.57
C PRO A 200 -9.01 13.59 -15.64
N ALA A 201 -8.29 13.83 -16.73
CA ALA A 201 -7.00 13.19 -17.03
C ALA A 201 -5.90 13.55 -16.02
N LEU A 202 -5.99 14.70 -15.34
CA LEU A 202 -4.96 15.22 -14.44
C LEU A 202 -4.53 14.18 -13.39
N ALA A 203 -5.48 13.54 -12.72
CA ALA A 203 -5.16 12.59 -11.66
C ALA A 203 -4.33 11.40 -12.17
N THR A 204 -4.68 10.86 -13.34
CA THR A 204 -3.95 9.75 -13.95
C THR A 204 -2.57 10.18 -14.44
N VAL A 205 -2.47 11.35 -15.06
CA VAL A 205 -1.18 11.91 -15.53
C VAL A 205 -0.22 12.08 -14.35
N LEU A 206 -0.69 12.61 -13.21
CA LEU A 206 0.14 12.75 -12.00
C LEU A 206 0.55 11.39 -11.41
N LYS A 207 -0.31 10.37 -11.44
CA LYS A 207 0.04 9.00 -11.01
C LYS A 207 1.11 8.37 -11.91
N VAL A 208 0.97 8.48 -13.23
CA VAL A 208 1.96 7.98 -14.19
C VAL A 208 3.29 8.73 -14.04
N LYS A 209 3.25 10.05 -13.81
CA LYS A 209 4.44 10.85 -13.51
C LYS A 209 5.12 10.36 -12.24
N LEU A 210 4.38 10.11 -11.17
CA LEU A 210 4.90 9.58 -9.92
C LEU A 210 5.57 8.22 -10.09
N TYR A 211 4.96 7.32 -10.88
CA TYR A 211 5.54 6.03 -11.23
C TYR A 211 6.89 6.22 -11.93
N HIS A 212 6.94 7.07 -12.94
CA HIS A 212 8.15 7.39 -13.68
C HIS A 212 9.23 7.99 -12.76
N GLU A 213 8.87 8.95 -11.90
CA GLU A 213 9.82 9.55 -10.96
C GLU A 213 10.37 8.52 -9.96
N SER A 214 9.56 7.57 -9.53
CA SER A 214 9.99 6.49 -8.64
C SER A 214 11.01 5.56 -9.30
N LEU A 215 10.90 5.34 -10.62
CA LEU A 215 11.89 4.57 -11.39
C LEU A 215 13.20 5.31 -11.60
N PHE A 216 13.13 6.57 -12.06
CA PHE A 216 14.28 7.26 -12.65
C PHE A 216 14.97 8.22 -11.67
N ARG A 217 14.26 8.80 -10.71
CA ARG A 217 14.84 9.70 -9.71
C ARG A 217 15.45 8.95 -8.51
N GLY A 218 15.12 7.70 -8.31
CA GLY A 218 15.85 6.83 -7.39
C GLY A 218 17.34 6.64 -7.76
N GLY A 219 17.72 6.93 -9.02
CA GLY A 219 19.07 6.75 -9.54
C GLY A 219 19.86 8.02 -9.92
N ARG A 220 19.27 9.22 -10.02
CA ARG A 220 19.97 10.45 -10.37
C ARG A 220 19.42 11.66 -9.61
N GLY A 221 20.16 12.06 -8.60
CA GLY A 221 20.23 13.34 -7.91
C GLY A 221 19.24 14.46 -8.23
N GLY A 222 18.05 14.40 -7.68
CA GLY A 222 17.14 15.52 -7.65
C GLY A 222 16.05 15.28 -6.62
N VAL A 223 16.09 15.99 -5.50
CA VAL A 223 15.15 16.07 -4.39
C VAL A 223 15.40 15.09 -3.20
N LEU A 224 15.99 13.94 -3.36
CA LEU A 224 16.38 13.07 -2.23
C LEU A 224 17.86 13.26 -1.86
N LYS A 225 18.32 14.48 -1.68
CA LYS A 225 19.57 14.80 -0.97
C LYS A 225 19.39 14.72 0.55
N VAL A 226 18.67 13.74 1.06
CA VAL A 226 18.64 13.48 2.50
C VAL A 226 19.72 12.44 2.80
N LYS A 227 20.73 12.81 3.57
CA LYS A 227 21.93 12.03 3.89
C LYS A 227 21.64 10.62 4.43
N LEU A 228 20.49 10.40 5.05
CA LEU A 228 20.04 9.09 5.58
C LEU A 228 19.47 8.16 4.53
N TYR A 229 18.93 8.69 3.47
CA TYR A 229 18.49 7.93 2.32
C TYR A 229 19.69 7.33 1.55
N HIS A 230 20.85 7.95 1.70
CA HIS A 230 22.05 7.61 0.96
C HIS A 230 22.63 6.22 1.27
N GLU A 231 22.56 5.74 2.49
CA GLU A 231 23.27 4.50 2.83
C GLU A 231 22.47 3.23 2.54
N SER A 232 21.14 3.25 2.63
CA SER A 232 20.32 2.06 2.42
C SER A 232 19.67 1.96 1.03
N LEU A 233 19.31 3.08 0.39
CA LEU A 233 18.63 3.07 -0.91
C LEU A 233 19.58 3.30 -2.11
N PHE A 234 20.68 4.05 -1.94
CA PHE A 234 21.61 4.37 -3.03
C PHE A 234 22.74 3.35 -3.26
N ARG A 235 22.79 2.26 -2.52
CA ARG A 235 23.66 1.13 -2.89
C ARG A 235 23.17 0.39 -4.14
N TYR A 236 21.99 0.76 -4.66
CA TYR A 236 21.41 0.12 -5.83
C TYR A 236 21.53 1.02 -7.06
N GLU A 237 22.57 0.81 -7.85
CA GLU A 237 22.65 1.32 -9.22
C GLU A 237 21.53 0.67 -10.05
N GLY A 238 20.46 1.47 -10.32
CA GLY A 238 19.34 1.09 -11.17
C GLY A 238 18.25 0.28 -10.44
N LEU A 239 17.15 0.95 -10.11
CA LEU A 239 15.93 0.26 -9.69
C LEU A 239 15.35 -0.50 -10.89
N ASN A 240 15.07 -1.79 -10.71
CA ASN A 240 14.41 -2.63 -11.73
C ASN A 240 12.87 -2.50 -11.68
N SER A 241 12.35 -1.82 -10.68
CA SER A 241 10.95 -1.46 -10.52
C SER A 241 10.82 -0.17 -9.66
N PRO A 242 9.68 0.51 -9.65
CA PRO A 242 9.48 1.71 -8.83
C PRO A 242 9.23 1.39 -7.35
N TYR A 243 9.32 0.13 -6.93
CA TYR A 243 8.84 -0.34 -5.65
C TYR A 243 9.95 -0.71 -4.68
N LEU A 244 9.64 -0.49 -3.40
CA LEU A 244 10.43 -0.87 -2.23
C LEU A 244 9.60 -1.77 -1.31
N TYR A 245 10.28 -2.60 -0.52
CA TYR A 245 9.65 -3.41 0.51
C TYR A 245 10.56 -3.52 1.75
N PRO A 246 10.00 -3.50 2.98
CA PRO A 246 10.79 -3.69 4.19
C PRO A 246 11.40 -5.08 4.26
N ARG A 247 12.61 -5.19 4.79
CA ARG A 247 13.35 -6.47 4.81
C ARG A 247 12.73 -7.55 5.68
N TYR A 248 12.02 -7.22 6.70
CA TYR A 248 11.40 -8.20 7.62
C TYR A 248 9.88 -8.15 7.57
N GLY A 249 9.31 -7.67 6.44
CA GLY A 249 7.89 -7.53 6.25
C GLY A 249 7.31 -6.24 6.79
N LEU A 250 6.01 -6.05 6.55
CA LEU A 250 5.31 -4.79 6.85
C LEU A 250 5.02 -4.59 8.34
N GLY A 251 5.11 -5.64 9.16
CA GLY A 251 4.85 -5.56 10.60
C GLY A 251 5.81 -4.62 11.35
N GLU A 252 6.97 -4.29 10.75
CA GLU A 252 7.88 -3.30 11.31
C GLU A 252 7.35 -1.86 11.23
N LEU A 253 6.51 -1.54 10.24
CA LEU A 253 5.98 -0.19 10.05
C LEU A 253 5.10 0.28 11.22
N PRO A 254 4.07 -0.46 11.67
CA PRO A 254 3.29 -0.09 12.84
C PRO A 254 4.14 0.09 14.10
N GLN A 255 5.11 -0.80 14.31
CA GLN A 255 6.01 -0.74 15.47
C GLN A 255 6.92 0.50 15.42
N ALA A 256 7.44 0.85 14.26
CA ALA A 256 8.27 2.04 14.07
C ALA A 256 7.48 3.34 14.35
N PHE A 257 6.22 3.42 13.90
CA PHE A 257 5.33 4.55 14.23
C PHE A 257 4.91 4.56 15.70
N ALA A 258 4.69 3.39 16.32
CA ALA A 258 4.44 3.29 17.75
C ALA A 258 5.63 3.82 18.56
N ARG A 259 6.87 3.45 18.17
CA ARG A 259 8.09 3.99 18.75
C ARG A 259 8.20 5.50 18.57
N LEU A 260 7.91 6.01 17.37
CA LEU A 260 7.87 7.46 17.12
C LEU A 260 6.90 8.15 18.07
N SER A 261 5.66 7.68 18.14
CA SER A 261 4.64 8.26 19.02
C SER A 261 5.09 8.27 20.47
N ALA A 262 5.69 7.18 20.97
CA ALA A 262 6.22 7.10 22.34
C ALA A 262 7.34 8.11 22.61
N VAL A 263 8.23 8.35 21.64
CA VAL A 263 9.29 9.39 21.75
C VAL A 263 8.68 10.78 21.92
N TYR A 264 7.53 11.04 21.30
CA TYR A 264 6.80 12.31 21.44
C TYR A 264 5.75 12.32 22.56
N GLY A 265 5.81 11.35 23.50
CA GLY A 265 4.97 11.30 24.70
C GLY A 265 3.63 10.59 24.51
N GLY A 266 3.39 9.90 23.39
CA GLY A 266 2.23 9.04 23.19
C GLY A 266 2.29 7.79 24.09
N THR A 267 1.14 7.36 24.57
CA THR A 267 1.01 6.19 25.45
C THR A 267 0.38 5.04 24.68
N TYR A 268 1.03 3.87 24.67
CA TYR A 268 0.52 2.64 24.05
C TYR A 268 0.12 1.60 25.09
N MET A 269 -1.04 1.01 24.93
CA MET A 269 -1.57 -0.07 25.78
C MET A 269 -2.08 -1.20 24.90
N LEU A 270 -1.32 -2.29 24.84
CA LEU A 270 -1.75 -3.54 24.19
C LEU A 270 -2.51 -4.44 25.16
N ASN A 271 -3.11 -5.51 24.60
CA ASN A 271 -3.86 -6.51 25.37
C ASN A 271 -4.98 -5.91 26.22
N GLN A 272 -5.77 -5.04 25.60
CA GLN A 272 -6.94 -4.38 26.20
C GLN A 272 -8.23 -4.86 25.54
N PRO A 273 -8.67 -6.11 25.79
CA PRO A 273 -9.91 -6.59 25.24
C PRO A 273 -11.11 -5.88 25.89
N GLY A 274 -12.20 -5.72 25.14
CA GLY A 274 -13.44 -5.14 25.68
C GLY A 274 -13.49 -3.61 25.71
N VAL A 275 -12.54 -2.92 25.07
CA VAL A 275 -12.61 -1.47 24.89
C VAL A 275 -13.81 -1.09 24.03
N GLU A 276 -14.61 -0.15 24.51
CA GLU A 276 -15.77 0.41 23.82
C GLU A 276 -15.67 1.94 23.75
N VAL A 277 -16.09 2.51 22.61
CA VAL A 277 -16.16 3.96 22.43
C VAL A 277 -17.36 4.53 23.18
N MET A 278 -17.13 5.57 23.96
CA MET A 278 -18.19 6.32 24.67
C MET A 278 -18.71 7.45 23.80
N TYR A 279 -20.03 7.57 23.74
CA TYR A 279 -20.73 8.64 23.01
C TYR A 279 -21.60 9.43 23.94
N GLU A 280 -21.55 10.77 23.84
CA GLU A 280 -22.48 11.69 24.48
C GLU A 280 -23.18 12.52 23.37
N ASN A 281 -24.50 12.46 23.33
CA ASN A 281 -25.29 13.14 22.26
C ASN A 281 -24.82 12.80 20.83
N GLY A 282 -24.37 11.57 20.61
CA GLY A 282 -23.89 11.12 19.29
C GLY A 282 -22.43 11.45 18.98
N VAL A 283 -21.73 12.18 19.85
CA VAL A 283 -20.32 12.58 19.70
C VAL A 283 -19.44 11.66 20.53
N ALA A 284 -18.35 11.15 19.95
CA ALA A 284 -17.36 10.36 20.65
C ALA A 284 -16.59 11.22 21.65
N VAL A 285 -16.58 10.83 22.94
CA VAL A 285 -15.98 11.59 24.03
C VAL A 285 -14.87 10.83 24.76
N GLY A 286 -14.56 9.63 24.30
CA GLY A 286 -13.53 8.78 24.91
C GLY A 286 -13.87 7.29 24.79
N ILE A 287 -13.29 6.52 25.68
CA ILE A 287 -13.46 5.07 25.75
C ILE A 287 -13.70 4.59 27.18
N LYS A 288 -14.27 3.39 27.29
CA LYS A 288 -14.33 2.61 28.53
C LYS A 288 -13.76 1.21 28.31
N ASN A 289 -13.16 0.64 29.35
CA ASN A 289 -12.74 -0.74 29.42
C ASN A 289 -13.07 -1.30 30.81
N GLY A 290 -14.19 -1.99 30.94
CA GLY A 290 -14.74 -2.34 32.26
C GLY A 290 -15.08 -1.12 33.11
N ALA A 291 -14.42 -0.97 34.24
CA ALA A 291 -14.59 0.17 35.16
C ALA A 291 -13.71 1.37 34.81
N ASP A 292 -12.67 1.18 33.97
CA ASP A 292 -11.75 2.24 33.58
C ASP A 292 -12.31 3.07 32.42
N THR A 293 -12.12 4.38 32.49
CA THR A 293 -12.51 5.32 31.42
C THR A 293 -11.35 6.24 31.06
N ALA A 294 -11.28 6.66 29.81
CA ALA A 294 -10.41 7.72 29.34
C ALA A 294 -11.19 8.67 28.43
N ARG A 295 -11.08 9.96 28.68
CA ARG A 295 -11.76 10.98 27.87
C ARG A 295 -10.83 11.55 26.80
N SER A 296 -11.41 11.94 25.66
CA SER A 296 -10.65 12.59 24.58
C SER A 296 -11.56 13.51 23.74
N LYS A 297 -10.88 14.40 23.00
CA LYS A 297 -11.55 15.32 22.05
C LYS A 297 -12.00 14.61 20.77
N LEU A 298 -11.39 13.48 20.44
CA LEU A 298 -11.72 12.64 19.29
C LEU A 298 -11.24 11.20 19.50
N VAL A 299 -11.85 10.27 18.77
CA VAL A 299 -11.45 8.86 18.73
C VAL A 299 -11.16 8.49 17.27
N VAL A 300 -10.04 7.82 17.04
CA VAL A 300 -9.63 7.26 15.74
C VAL A 300 -9.59 5.74 15.87
N GLY A 301 -9.84 5.00 14.80
CA GLY A 301 -9.56 3.56 14.84
C GLY A 301 -10.01 2.80 13.61
N ASP A 302 -9.71 1.52 13.60
CA ASP A 302 -10.12 0.63 12.52
C ASP A 302 -11.62 0.26 12.62
N PRO A 303 -12.24 -0.17 11.51
CA PRO A 303 -13.68 -0.45 11.45
C PRO A 303 -14.20 -1.41 12.54
N SER A 304 -13.36 -2.34 13.01
CA SER A 304 -13.76 -3.39 13.95
C SER A 304 -14.09 -2.90 15.36
N TYR A 305 -13.69 -1.65 15.69
CA TYR A 305 -14.04 -1.02 16.98
C TYR A 305 -15.34 -0.20 16.92
N PHE A 306 -15.95 -0.05 15.73
CA PHE A 306 -17.07 0.86 15.51
C PHE A 306 -18.30 0.15 14.95
N ALA A 307 -18.78 -0.86 15.65
CA ALA A 307 -20.00 -1.57 15.27
C ALA A 307 -21.18 -0.61 15.04
N GLY A 308 -21.89 -0.79 13.91
CA GLY A 308 -23.02 0.05 13.52
C GLY A 308 -22.66 1.44 12.97
N ARG A 309 -21.39 1.79 12.85
CA ARG A 309 -20.91 3.06 12.25
C ARG A 309 -20.13 2.86 10.95
N VAL A 310 -20.06 1.64 10.49
CA VAL A 310 -19.42 1.27 9.23
C VAL A 310 -20.39 0.44 8.38
N ARG A 311 -20.19 0.46 7.08
CA ARG A 311 -20.89 -0.41 6.11
C ARG A 311 -19.90 -1.25 5.34
N VAL A 312 -20.30 -2.46 4.99
CA VAL A 312 -19.55 -3.32 4.07
C VAL A 312 -19.86 -2.89 2.64
N VAL A 313 -18.83 -2.50 1.87
CA VAL A 313 -18.96 -2.04 0.48
C VAL A 313 -18.46 -3.06 -0.52
N GLY A 314 -17.81 -4.12 -0.07
CA GLY A 314 -17.29 -5.19 -0.90
C GLY A 314 -16.52 -6.20 -0.08
N LYS A 315 -15.89 -7.15 -0.78
CA LYS A 315 -15.00 -8.14 -0.17
C LYS A 315 -13.72 -8.28 -0.99
N VAL A 316 -12.62 -8.53 -0.30
CA VAL A 316 -11.36 -8.97 -0.89
C VAL A 316 -11.22 -10.46 -0.68
N VAL A 317 -10.90 -11.19 -1.72
CA VAL A 317 -10.39 -12.55 -1.62
C VAL A 317 -8.89 -12.57 -1.85
N ARG A 318 -8.16 -13.32 -1.02
CA ARG A 318 -6.70 -13.45 -1.08
C ARG A 318 -6.28 -14.89 -0.88
N ALA A 319 -5.40 -15.40 -1.77
CA ALA A 319 -4.63 -16.60 -1.52
C ALA A 319 -3.24 -16.22 -1.01
N ILE A 320 -2.75 -16.98 -0.05
CA ILE A 320 -1.37 -16.98 0.44
C ILE A 320 -0.77 -18.30 -0.01
N ALA A 321 0.32 -18.26 -0.79
CA ALA A 321 0.98 -19.44 -1.32
C ALA A 321 2.45 -19.48 -0.88
N ILE A 322 2.91 -20.66 -0.47
CA ILE A 322 4.33 -20.93 -0.19
C ILE A 322 4.86 -21.77 -1.33
N MET A 323 5.97 -21.33 -1.94
CA MET A 323 6.60 -21.98 -3.09
C MET A 323 8.09 -22.23 -2.78
N ASN A 324 8.70 -23.18 -3.52
CA ASN A 324 10.15 -23.46 -3.48
C ASN A 324 10.88 -23.03 -4.76
N HIS A 325 10.25 -22.13 -5.53
CA HIS A 325 10.78 -21.60 -6.77
C HIS A 325 10.24 -20.18 -7.01
N PRO A 326 10.91 -19.33 -7.81
CA PRO A 326 10.37 -18.04 -8.25
C PRO A 326 9.16 -18.22 -9.16
N ILE A 327 8.36 -17.18 -9.32
CA ILE A 327 7.24 -17.22 -10.29
C ILE A 327 7.81 -17.44 -11.70
N PRO A 328 7.26 -18.36 -12.50
CA PRO A 328 7.71 -18.61 -13.87
C PRO A 328 7.71 -17.34 -14.74
N ASN A 329 8.66 -17.21 -15.64
CA ASN A 329 8.83 -16.09 -16.58
C ASN A 329 9.08 -14.71 -15.91
N THR A 330 9.67 -14.69 -14.73
CA THR A 330 10.06 -13.46 -14.01
C THR A 330 11.58 -13.30 -13.85
N ASP A 331 12.38 -13.93 -14.73
CA ASP A 331 13.85 -13.87 -14.71
C ASP A 331 14.44 -14.32 -13.35
N ASN A 332 13.82 -15.33 -12.72
CA ASN A 332 14.15 -15.84 -11.38
C ASN A 332 14.13 -14.76 -10.27
N ALA A 333 13.28 -13.77 -10.39
CA ALA A 333 13.19 -12.66 -9.45
C ALA A 333 12.86 -13.14 -8.03
N HIS A 334 13.47 -12.49 -7.05
CA HIS A 334 13.18 -12.71 -5.62
C HIS A 334 11.96 -11.91 -5.14
N SER A 335 11.57 -10.87 -5.87
CA SER A 335 10.39 -10.08 -5.56
C SER A 335 9.75 -9.51 -6.81
N VAL A 336 8.43 -9.66 -6.94
CA VAL A 336 7.69 -9.16 -8.09
C VAL A 336 6.28 -8.70 -7.70
N GLN A 337 5.80 -7.71 -8.45
CA GLN A 337 4.38 -7.38 -8.58
C GLN A 337 3.92 -7.77 -9.97
N ILE A 338 2.78 -8.47 -10.08
CA ILE A 338 2.13 -8.72 -11.36
C ILE A 338 0.70 -8.17 -11.28
N ILE A 339 0.34 -7.30 -12.21
CA ILE A 339 -1.02 -6.79 -12.36
C ILE A 339 -1.70 -7.52 -13.52
N LEU A 340 -2.89 -8.04 -13.26
CA LEU A 340 -3.75 -8.67 -14.24
C LEU A 340 -4.94 -7.72 -14.46
N PRO A 341 -4.91 -6.88 -15.50
CA PRO A 341 -6.01 -5.97 -15.79
C PRO A 341 -7.33 -6.71 -15.97
N GLN A 342 -8.42 -6.12 -15.54
CA GLN A 342 -9.76 -6.72 -15.52
C GLN A 342 -10.16 -7.35 -16.86
N LYS A 343 -9.90 -6.67 -17.99
CA LYS A 343 -10.22 -7.17 -19.33
C LYS A 343 -9.44 -8.43 -19.70
N GLN A 344 -8.22 -8.59 -19.21
CA GLN A 344 -7.37 -9.76 -19.48
C GLN A 344 -7.87 -11.03 -18.77
N THR A 345 -8.67 -10.86 -17.74
CA THR A 345 -9.22 -11.95 -16.90
C THR A 345 -10.75 -12.08 -17.02
N GLY A 346 -11.40 -11.22 -17.83
CA GLY A 346 -12.86 -11.21 -17.98
C GLY A 346 -13.60 -10.77 -16.71
N ARG A 347 -12.98 -9.94 -15.89
CA ARG A 347 -13.50 -9.47 -14.60
C ARG A 347 -13.90 -7.97 -14.65
N LYS A 348 -14.50 -7.49 -13.56
CA LYS A 348 -14.86 -6.07 -13.38
C LYS A 348 -13.81 -5.31 -12.56
N SER A 349 -12.87 -6.04 -11.94
CA SER A 349 -11.78 -5.50 -11.15
C SER A 349 -10.48 -6.21 -11.45
N ASP A 350 -9.37 -5.53 -11.28
CA ASP A 350 -8.04 -6.10 -11.47
C ASP A 350 -7.73 -7.18 -10.45
N MET A 351 -6.83 -8.07 -10.84
CA MET A 351 -6.22 -9.04 -9.95
C MET A 351 -4.74 -8.73 -9.79
N TYR A 352 -4.22 -8.99 -8.61
CA TYR A 352 -2.86 -8.66 -8.23
C TYR A 352 -2.13 -9.89 -7.73
N VAL A 353 -0.88 -10.03 -8.14
CA VAL A 353 0.07 -10.99 -7.55
C VAL A 353 1.22 -10.22 -6.93
N PHE A 354 1.45 -10.47 -5.66
CA PHE A 354 2.61 -10.03 -4.90
C PHE A 354 3.49 -11.25 -4.61
N CYS A 355 4.80 -11.14 -4.75
CA CYS A 355 5.71 -12.19 -4.35
C CYS A 355 6.98 -11.61 -3.75
N CYS A 356 7.43 -12.19 -2.62
CA CYS A 356 8.73 -11.95 -2.00
C CYS A 356 9.33 -13.26 -1.53
N SER A 357 10.65 -13.39 -1.64
CA SER A 357 11.39 -14.58 -1.22
C SER A 357 12.12 -14.38 0.11
N TYR A 358 12.85 -15.40 0.52
CA TYR A 358 13.81 -15.35 1.62
C TYR A 358 14.82 -14.20 1.53
N ALA A 359 15.09 -13.65 0.34
CA ALA A 359 15.97 -12.51 0.15
C ALA A 359 15.45 -11.21 0.82
N HIS A 360 14.16 -11.18 1.19
CA HIS A 360 13.53 -10.10 1.96
C HIS A 360 13.36 -10.48 3.45
N ASN A 361 13.93 -11.60 3.90
CA ASN A 361 13.78 -12.14 5.27
C ASN A 361 12.31 -12.34 5.68
N VAL A 362 11.45 -12.73 4.73
CA VAL A 362 10.02 -13.00 4.96
C VAL A 362 9.65 -14.47 4.84
N ALA A 363 10.60 -15.31 4.41
CA ALA A 363 10.44 -16.77 4.29
C ALA A 363 11.74 -17.48 4.59
N SER A 364 11.66 -18.77 4.87
CA SER A 364 12.84 -19.64 5.03
C SER A 364 13.66 -19.69 3.73
N LYS A 365 14.93 -20.04 3.84
CA LYS A 365 15.85 -20.14 2.68
C LYS A 365 15.23 -21.01 1.58
N ASP A 366 15.37 -20.54 0.33
CA ASP A 366 14.85 -21.16 -0.89
C ASP A 366 13.31 -21.29 -0.90
N LYS A 367 12.60 -20.41 -0.16
CA LYS A 367 11.15 -20.27 -0.18
C LYS A 367 10.72 -18.89 -0.66
N TRP A 368 9.56 -18.86 -1.32
CA TRP A 368 8.87 -17.67 -1.80
C TRP A 368 7.46 -17.61 -1.21
N LEU A 369 7.05 -16.44 -0.75
CA LEU A 369 5.69 -16.14 -0.38
C LEU A 369 5.03 -15.40 -1.53
N ALA A 370 3.98 -15.97 -2.11
CA ALA A 370 3.17 -15.31 -3.12
C ALA A 370 1.75 -15.08 -2.60
N PHE A 371 1.18 -13.96 -3.00
CA PHE A 371 -0.19 -13.59 -2.66
C PHE A 371 -0.93 -13.25 -3.95
N VAL A 372 -2.09 -13.84 -4.12
CA VAL A 372 -3.01 -13.51 -5.22
C VAL A 372 -4.23 -12.86 -4.60
N SER A 373 -4.58 -11.66 -5.01
CA SER A 373 -5.71 -10.91 -4.44
C SER A 373 -6.54 -10.22 -5.51
N THR A 374 -7.85 -10.16 -5.27
CA THR A 374 -8.81 -9.42 -6.11
C THR A 374 -10.03 -9.04 -5.30
N THR A 375 -10.82 -8.09 -5.80
CA THR A 375 -12.15 -7.81 -5.27
C THR A 375 -13.08 -8.97 -5.64
N MET A 376 -13.82 -9.49 -4.67
CA MET A 376 -14.70 -10.64 -4.86
C MET A 376 -15.96 -10.24 -5.65
N GLU A 377 -16.27 -10.96 -6.72
CA GLU A 377 -17.41 -10.70 -7.60
C GLU A 377 -18.46 -11.83 -7.58
N THR A 378 -18.07 -13.01 -7.11
CA THR A 378 -18.93 -14.22 -7.04
C THR A 378 -18.89 -14.83 -5.63
N SER A 379 -19.66 -15.91 -5.41
CA SER A 379 -19.66 -16.64 -4.15
C SER A 379 -18.56 -17.71 -4.04
N ASN A 380 -17.71 -17.88 -5.06
CA ASN A 380 -16.66 -18.91 -5.08
C ASN A 380 -15.26 -18.28 -4.98
N PRO A 381 -14.69 -18.12 -3.78
CA PRO A 381 -13.39 -17.47 -3.57
C PRO A 381 -12.23 -18.12 -4.34
N GLU A 382 -12.20 -19.44 -4.44
CA GLU A 382 -11.13 -20.16 -5.14
C GLU A 382 -11.15 -19.90 -6.66
N ALA A 383 -12.33 -19.95 -7.26
CA ALA A 383 -12.49 -19.69 -8.68
C ALA A 383 -12.10 -18.25 -9.04
N GLU A 384 -12.39 -17.30 -8.15
CA GLU A 384 -12.00 -15.88 -8.31
C GLU A 384 -10.49 -15.69 -8.50
N LEU A 385 -9.68 -16.52 -7.86
CA LEU A 385 -8.21 -16.40 -7.84
C LEU A 385 -7.51 -17.22 -8.93
N SER A 386 -8.24 -18.01 -9.70
CA SER A 386 -7.68 -19.04 -10.62
C SER A 386 -6.67 -18.47 -11.62
N ALA A 387 -6.95 -17.31 -12.22
CA ALA A 387 -6.06 -16.69 -13.20
C ALA A 387 -4.69 -16.30 -12.61
N GLY A 388 -4.67 -15.72 -11.41
CA GLY A 388 -3.43 -15.36 -10.72
C GLY A 388 -2.71 -16.59 -10.17
N MET A 389 -3.44 -17.56 -9.62
CA MET A 389 -2.86 -18.82 -9.13
C MET A 389 -2.18 -19.61 -10.25
N ALA A 390 -2.73 -19.59 -11.46
CA ALA A 390 -2.13 -20.26 -12.62
C ALA A 390 -0.73 -19.70 -12.98
N LEU A 391 -0.43 -18.45 -12.66
CA LEU A 391 0.88 -17.83 -12.89
C LEU A 391 1.96 -18.33 -11.92
N LEU A 392 1.56 -18.81 -10.73
CA LEU A 392 2.52 -19.18 -9.68
C LEU A 392 3.28 -20.46 -9.99
N GLY A 393 2.70 -21.38 -10.78
CA GLY A 393 3.22 -22.75 -10.93
C GLY A 393 2.87 -23.62 -9.70
N PRO A 394 3.65 -24.68 -9.41
CA PRO A 394 3.40 -25.55 -8.28
C PRO A 394 3.53 -24.83 -6.94
N VAL A 395 2.58 -25.02 -6.01
CA VAL A 395 2.64 -24.47 -4.66
C VAL A 395 2.76 -25.59 -3.63
N GLU A 396 3.59 -25.39 -2.60
CA GLU A 396 3.73 -26.37 -1.51
C GLU A 396 2.57 -26.27 -0.53
N GLU A 397 2.12 -25.03 -0.23
CA GLU A 397 1.02 -24.73 0.67
C GLU A 397 0.19 -23.55 0.16
N LYS A 398 -1.13 -23.62 0.40
CA LYS A 398 -2.09 -22.57 0.03
C LYS A 398 -3.07 -22.34 1.16
N PHE A 399 -3.31 -21.04 1.47
CA PHE A 399 -4.35 -20.60 2.38
C PHE A 399 -5.21 -19.56 1.66
N ILE A 400 -6.53 -19.56 1.94
CA ILE A 400 -7.47 -18.58 1.33
C ILE A 400 -8.17 -17.83 2.44
N GLU A 401 -8.24 -16.51 2.26
CA GLU A 401 -8.92 -15.60 3.15
C GLU A 401 -9.90 -14.74 2.38
N VAL A 402 -11.07 -14.50 2.97
CA VAL A 402 -12.04 -13.51 2.50
C VAL A 402 -12.22 -12.47 3.59
N ARG A 403 -12.13 -11.20 3.24
CA ARG A 403 -12.32 -10.09 4.17
C ARG A 403 -13.28 -9.07 3.61
N ASP A 404 -14.06 -8.49 4.51
CA ASP A 404 -14.94 -7.37 4.17
C ASP A 404 -14.13 -6.09 3.96
N ILE A 405 -14.51 -5.30 2.97
CA ILE A 405 -14.06 -3.92 2.81
C ILE A 405 -15.10 -3.05 3.48
N CYS A 406 -14.72 -2.40 4.56
CA CYS A 406 -15.57 -1.52 5.33
C CYS A 406 -15.26 -0.06 5.03
N GLU A 407 -16.31 0.76 5.00
CA GLU A 407 -16.22 2.22 4.95
C GLU A 407 -17.01 2.85 6.10
N PRO A 408 -16.55 3.97 6.66
CA PRO A 408 -17.34 4.70 7.66
C PRO A 408 -18.63 5.26 7.08
N LEU A 409 -19.68 5.32 7.89
CA LEU A 409 -20.95 5.97 7.53
C LEU A 409 -20.84 7.50 7.58
N GLU A 410 -20.00 8.02 8.48
CA GLU A 410 -19.75 9.44 8.71
C GLU A 410 -18.26 9.75 8.58
N ASP A 411 -17.92 10.99 8.28
CA ASP A 411 -16.52 11.41 8.04
C ASP A 411 -15.74 11.78 9.32
N GLY A 412 -16.37 11.70 10.49
CA GLY A 412 -15.78 12.06 11.79
C GLY A 412 -15.84 13.55 12.12
N SER A 413 -16.20 14.43 11.20
CA SER A 413 -16.21 15.90 11.43
C SER A 413 -17.22 16.32 12.50
N LYS A 414 -18.38 15.65 12.54
CA LYS A 414 -19.48 15.95 13.47
C LYS A 414 -19.43 15.09 14.71
N ASP A 415 -19.25 13.79 14.56
CA ASP A 415 -19.34 12.80 15.65
C ASP A 415 -18.00 12.52 16.34
N LYS A 416 -16.91 13.14 15.88
CA LYS A 416 -15.53 12.99 16.41
C LYS A 416 -15.02 11.56 16.45
N ALA A 417 -15.61 10.64 15.67
CA ALA A 417 -15.18 9.28 15.45
C ALA A 417 -14.58 9.15 14.04
N TYR A 418 -13.27 9.13 13.94
CA TYR A 418 -12.55 9.02 12.67
C TYR A 418 -12.18 7.57 12.41
N ILE A 419 -12.85 6.93 11.46
CA ILE A 419 -12.72 5.50 11.19
C ILE A 419 -11.96 5.32 9.88
N SER A 420 -10.92 4.48 9.89
CA SER A 420 -10.18 4.13 8.68
C SER A 420 -11.02 3.23 7.77
N THR A 421 -10.71 3.21 6.47
CA THR A 421 -11.36 2.27 5.54
C THR A 421 -10.75 0.87 5.65
N GLY A 422 -11.45 -0.17 5.17
CA GLY A 422 -10.88 -1.50 4.99
C GLY A 422 -9.76 -1.51 3.95
N TYR A 423 -8.89 -2.52 4.00
CA TYR A 423 -7.84 -2.69 2.99
C TYR A 423 -8.40 -3.30 1.71
N ASP A 424 -8.06 -2.72 0.58
CA ASP A 424 -8.41 -3.22 -0.75
C ASP A 424 -7.49 -4.37 -1.23
N ALA A 425 -7.76 -4.88 -2.43
CA ALA A 425 -7.02 -5.99 -3.02
C ALA A 425 -5.66 -5.58 -3.62
N THR A 426 -5.37 -4.28 -3.75
CA THR A 426 -4.15 -3.80 -4.41
C THR A 426 -2.89 -4.20 -3.66
N THR A 427 -1.80 -4.41 -4.40
CA THR A 427 -0.48 -4.75 -3.86
C THR A 427 0.46 -3.55 -3.75
N HIS A 428 -0.10 -2.34 -3.63
CA HIS A 428 0.65 -1.08 -3.43
C HIS A 428 -0.05 -0.21 -2.37
N PHE A 429 0.70 0.72 -1.77
CA PHE A 429 0.21 1.52 -0.65
C PHE A 429 -0.57 2.79 -1.04
N GLU A 430 -0.70 3.13 -2.32
CA GLU A 430 -1.21 4.45 -2.73
C GLU A 430 -2.59 4.75 -2.15
N THR A 431 -3.55 3.82 -2.25
CA THR A 431 -4.89 3.99 -1.68
C THR A 431 -4.88 4.03 -0.15
N THR A 432 -4.03 3.22 0.48
CA THR A 432 -3.91 3.15 1.95
C THR A 432 -3.39 4.45 2.53
N VAL A 433 -2.36 5.05 1.92
CA VAL A 433 -1.79 6.30 2.40
C VAL A 433 -2.68 7.50 2.10
N GLU A 434 -3.46 7.45 1.02
CA GLU A 434 -4.46 8.48 0.71
C GLU A 434 -5.54 8.54 1.80
N ASP A 435 -6.04 7.39 2.27
CA ASP A 435 -6.98 7.30 3.40
C ASP A 435 -6.40 7.93 4.68
N VAL A 436 -5.13 7.62 4.99
CA VAL A 436 -4.42 8.19 6.15
C VAL A 436 -4.30 9.72 6.04
N LEU A 437 -3.86 10.23 4.89
CA LEU A 437 -3.65 11.67 4.69
C LEU A 437 -4.98 12.43 4.69
N ASP A 438 -6.04 11.86 4.11
CA ASP A 438 -7.38 12.44 4.17
C ASP A 438 -7.91 12.47 5.61
N MET A 439 -7.72 11.39 6.37
CA MET A 439 -8.09 11.35 7.78
C MET A 439 -7.31 12.38 8.60
N TYR A 440 -6.00 12.51 8.38
CA TYR A 440 -5.17 13.55 9.02
C TYR A 440 -5.71 14.96 8.73
N ARG A 441 -6.04 15.24 7.46
CA ARG A 441 -6.64 16.53 7.05
C ARG A 441 -7.97 16.79 7.74
N ARG A 442 -8.85 15.78 7.82
CA ARG A 442 -10.16 15.90 8.51
C ARG A 442 -10.00 16.16 10.01
N ILE A 443 -9.00 15.52 10.65
CA ILE A 443 -8.69 15.69 12.09
C ILE A 443 -8.10 17.07 12.38
N THR A 444 -7.12 17.50 11.56
CA THR A 444 -6.30 18.69 11.87
C THR A 444 -6.75 19.95 11.17
N GLY A 445 -7.60 19.84 10.14
CA GLY A 445 -8.04 20.96 9.27
C GLY A 445 -6.97 21.41 8.26
N ARG A 446 -5.84 20.72 8.14
CA ARG A 446 -4.74 21.06 7.23
C ARG A 446 -4.18 19.82 6.55
N ASP A 447 -3.67 19.98 5.35
CA ASP A 447 -2.90 18.93 4.67
C ASP A 447 -1.55 18.73 5.38
N LEU A 448 -1.05 17.48 5.36
CA LEU A 448 0.30 17.20 5.82
C LEU A 448 1.29 17.72 4.77
N ASP A 449 2.19 18.61 5.19
CA ASP A 449 3.26 19.09 4.32
C ASP A 449 4.30 17.99 4.12
N LEU A 450 4.28 17.38 2.94
CA LEU A 450 5.23 16.35 2.53
C LEU A 450 6.35 16.90 1.63
N THR A 451 6.53 18.22 1.58
CA THR A 451 7.71 18.81 0.93
C THR A 451 8.95 18.43 1.74
N ALA A 452 10.03 18.08 1.02
CA ALA A 452 11.28 17.68 1.68
C ALA A 452 11.77 18.83 2.57
N LYS A 453 11.98 18.56 3.87
CA LYS A 453 12.65 19.51 4.76
C LYS A 453 14.06 19.78 4.21
N ASP A 454 14.43 21.04 4.11
CA ASP A 454 15.78 21.42 3.74
C ASP A 454 16.77 20.83 4.77
N PRO A 455 17.79 20.06 4.35
CA PRO A 455 18.77 19.48 5.26
C PRO A 455 19.44 20.49 6.21
N ALA A 456 19.49 21.75 5.82
CA ALA A 456 20.03 22.83 6.66
C ALA A 456 19.16 23.22 7.87
N GLN A 457 17.90 22.75 7.93
CA GLN A 457 16.97 23.04 9.05
C GLN A 457 16.87 21.91 10.09
N VAL A 458 17.57 20.79 9.89
CA VAL A 458 17.54 19.64 10.79
C VAL A 458 18.69 19.66 11.81
N GLU A 459 19.66 20.54 11.65
CA GLU A 459 20.83 20.69 12.55
C GLU A 459 20.69 21.87 13.54
N ALA A 460 19.49 22.41 13.77
CA ALA A 460 19.27 23.49 14.74
C ALA A 460 18.46 23.02 15.96
#